data_e9310313070d25909937e9361218ce75
#
_entry.id   e9310313070d25909937e9361218ce75
#
_cell.length_a   1.000
_cell.length_b   1.000
_cell.length_c   1.000
_cell.angle_alpha   90.00
_cell.angle_beta   90.00
_cell.angle_gamma   90.00
#
_symmetry.space_group_name_H-M   'P 1'
#
loop_
_entity.id
_entity.type
_entity.pdbx_description
1 polymer ?
#
loop_
_entity_poly.entity_id
_entity_poly.type
_entity_poly.pdbx_seq_one_letter_code
_entity_poly.pdbx_strand_id
1 'polypeptide(L)'
;MVQRLISANASEIKRMSKEELFQSIKASEGRVILSENVVVHPSVAGDITCAEMSKAYGADMILLNVFDVNQPIVVAAYEGQYTAETCVPNDEVVHRLKELVGLPIGMNVEPVDENLDLASTRVSIEPGRKASAATFKKANELGLDFILLTGNPGTGVTNDLIAKNVALAKKHFDGIIIAGKMHSSGVDEPVVSLKS
;
A
#
# COMPACT_ATOMS: atom_id res chain seq x y z
N MET A 1 -12.91 -5.21 -25.65
CA MET A 1 -11.48 -5.56 -25.36
C MET A 1 -11.15 -4.94 -24.03
N VAL A 2 -10.60 -5.70 -23.07
CA VAL A 2 -10.20 -5.12 -21.78
C VAL A 2 -8.97 -4.25 -22.00
N GLN A 3 -9.01 -3.01 -21.48
CA GLN A 3 -7.88 -2.08 -21.56
C GLN A 3 -6.76 -2.54 -20.61
N ARG A 4 -5.51 -2.52 -21.07
CA ARG A 4 -4.34 -2.82 -20.23
C ARG A 4 -4.02 -1.61 -19.34
N LEU A 5 -3.68 -1.83 -18.06
CA LEU A 5 -3.32 -0.75 -17.16
C LEU A 5 -2.14 0.09 -17.69
N ILE A 6 -1.11 -0.59 -18.20
CA ILE A 6 0.08 0.05 -18.81
C ILE A 6 -0.20 0.90 -20.06
N SER A 7 -1.43 0.88 -20.59
CA SER A 7 -1.84 1.65 -21.76
C SER A 7 -3.02 2.59 -21.44
N ALA A 8 -3.50 2.58 -20.20
CA ALA A 8 -4.60 3.43 -19.76
C ALA A 8 -4.08 4.82 -19.36
N ASN A 9 -4.82 5.86 -19.70
CA ASN A 9 -4.52 7.20 -19.23
C ASN A 9 -5.15 7.48 -17.85
N ALA A 10 -4.71 8.52 -17.16
CA ALA A 10 -5.15 8.86 -15.81
C ALA A 10 -6.66 9.00 -15.68
N SER A 11 -7.35 9.58 -16.71
CA SER A 11 -8.80 9.76 -16.68
C SER A 11 -9.57 8.44 -16.86
N GLU A 12 -8.98 7.44 -17.50
CA GLU A 12 -9.54 6.10 -17.63
C GLU A 12 -9.35 5.33 -16.33
N ILE A 13 -8.13 5.36 -15.76
CA ILE A 13 -7.82 4.72 -14.48
C ILE A 13 -8.75 5.23 -13.37
N LYS A 14 -8.96 6.54 -13.29
CA LYS A 14 -9.82 7.18 -12.28
C LYS A 14 -11.27 6.68 -12.31
N ARG A 15 -11.75 6.17 -13.45
CA ARG A 15 -13.13 5.68 -13.62
C ARG A 15 -13.27 4.17 -13.47
N MET A 16 -12.16 3.44 -13.38
CA MET A 16 -12.19 1.99 -13.25
C MET A 16 -12.83 1.58 -11.93
N SER A 17 -13.78 0.67 -11.98
CA SER A 17 -14.20 -0.10 -10.82
C SER A 17 -13.07 -1.03 -10.38
N LYS A 18 -13.19 -1.63 -9.19
CA LYS A 18 -12.27 -2.66 -8.71
C LYS A 18 -12.07 -3.78 -9.72
N GLU A 19 -13.17 -4.27 -10.28
CA GLU A 19 -13.19 -5.37 -11.25
C GLU A 19 -12.49 -4.97 -12.54
N GLU A 20 -12.74 -3.76 -13.04
CA GLU A 20 -12.09 -3.23 -14.23
C GLU A 20 -10.60 -3.02 -14.01
N LEU A 21 -10.19 -2.45 -12.86
CA LEU A 21 -8.79 -2.30 -12.48
C LEU A 21 -8.09 -3.66 -12.40
N PHE A 22 -8.72 -4.66 -11.76
CA PHE A 22 -8.18 -6.01 -11.66
C PHE A 22 -7.99 -6.65 -13.04
N GLN A 23 -8.99 -6.53 -13.92
CA GLN A 23 -8.88 -7.06 -15.30
C GLN A 23 -7.85 -6.30 -16.13
N SER A 24 -7.71 -5.01 -15.92
CA SER A 24 -6.70 -4.15 -16.56
C SER A 24 -5.27 -4.55 -16.19
N ILE A 25 -5.04 -4.86 -14.89
CA ILE A 25 -3.77 -5.42 -14.40
C ILE A 25 -3.49 -6.77 -15.09
N LYS A 26 -4.46 -7.68 -15.09
CA LYS A 26 -4.31 -9.00 -15.74
C LYS A 26 -4.02 -8.89 -17.24
N ALA A 27 -4.73 -8.01 -17.94
CA ALA A 27 -4.53 -7.76 -19.36
C ALA A 27 -3.14 -7.18 -19.68
N SER A 28 -2.44 -6.64 -18.69
CA SER A 28 -1.04 -6.15 -18.82
C SER A 28 0.00 -7.27 -18.80
N GLU A 29 -0.40 -8.53 -18.56
CA GLU A 29 0.42 -9.74 -18.74
C GLU A 29 1.74 -9.72 -17.93
N GLY A 30 1.66 -9.31 -16.65
CA GLY A 30 2.82 -9.28 -15.74
C GLY A 30 3.78 -8.11 -15.96
N ARG A 31 3.39 -7.11 -16.74
CA ARG A 31 4.24 -5.92 -17.04
C ARG A 31 3.93 -4.70 -16.18
N VAL A 32 3.00 -4.80 -15.23
CA VAL A 32 2.67 -3.72 -14.30
C VAL A 32 3.81 -3.54 -13.31
N ILE A 33 4.29 -2.31 -13.17
CA ILE A 33 5.30 -1.92 -12.18
C ILE A 33 4.59 -1.29 -10.99
N LEU A 34 4.64 -1.98 -9.84
CA LEU A 34 4.20 -1.48 -8.55
C LEU A 34 5.40 -0.88 -7.82
N SER A 35 5.41 0.43 -7.62
CA SER A 35 6.46 1.12 -6.88
C SER A 35 6.07 1.31 -5.42
N GLU A 36 6.90 0.82 -4.51
CA GLU A 36 6.74 1.04 -3.07
C GLU A 36 7.44 2.33 -2.65
N ASN A 37 6.70 3.20 -1.95
CA ASN A 37 7.16 4.51 -1.51
C ASN A 37 6.99 4.67 0.00
N VAL A 38 8.08 4.95 0.71
CA VAL A 38 8.05 5.28 2.14
C VAL A 38 7.54 6.72 2.30
N VAL A 39 6.32 6.86 2.82
CA VAL A 39 5.58 8.14 2.79
C VAL A 39 6.18 9.24 3.67
N VAL A 40 6.99 8.87 4.67
CA VAL A 40 7.63 9.78 5.63
C VAL A 40 8.99 10.32 5.15
N HIS A 41 9.45 9.92 3.97
CA HIS A 41 10.69 10.39 3.39
C HIS A 41 10.44 11.29 2.18
N PRO A 42 11.22 12.38 2.02
CA PRO A 42 11.17 13.21 0.83
C PRO A 42 11.71 12.43 -0.38
N SER A 43 11.28 12.81 -1.57
CA SER A 43 11.93 12.39 -2.81
C SER A 43 13.29 13.07 -2.96
N VAL A 44 14.09 12.61 -3.93
CA VAL A 44 15.38 13.27 -4.25
C VAL A 44 15.23 14.71 -4.75
N ALA A 45 14.05 15.09 -5.23
CA ALA A 45 13.73 16.45 -5.67
C ALA A 45 13.24 17.35 -4.52
N GLY A 46 12.88 16.77 -3.35
CA GLY A 46 12.55 17.49 -2.12
C GLY A 46 11.14 18.08 -2.07
N ASP A 47 10.67 18.68 -3.14
CA ASP A 47 9.40 19.41 -3.25
C ASP A 47 8.29 18.68 -4.02
N ILE A 48 8.57 17.46 -4.49
CA ILE A 48 7.60 16.55 -5.10
C ILE A 48 7.54 15.24 -4.32
N THR A 49 6.40 14.57 -4.38
CA THR A 49 6.22 13.29 -3.69
C THR A 49 7.06 12.16 -4.30
N CYS A 50 7.38 11.14 -3.50
CA CYS A 50 7.96 9.90 -4.03
C CYS A 50 7.06 9.26 -5.09
N ALA A 51 5.74 9.43 -5.00
CA ALA A 51 4.78 8.90 -5.97
C ALA A 51 4.90 9.58 -7.34
N GLU A 52 5.06 10.90 -7.39
CA GLU A 52 5.30 11.64 -8.65
C GLU A 52 6.63 11.23 -9.27
N MET A 53 7.67 11.08 -8.45
CA MET A 53 8.97 10.59 -8.91
C MET A 53 8.85 9.19 -9.49
N SER A 54 8.18 8.27 -8.78
CA SER A 54 7.96 6.89 -9.24
C SER A 54 7.19 6.83 -10.56
N LYS A 55 6.14 7.65 -10.71
CA LYS A 55 5.42 7.80 -11.97
C LYS A 55 6.32 8.28 -13.11
N ALA A 56 7.15 9.29 -12.86
CA ALA A 56 8.08 9.83 -13.86
C ALA A 56 9.07 8.76 -14.34
N TYR A 57 9.40 7.79 -13.49
CA TYR A 57 10.26 6.65 -13.82
C TYR A 57 9.51 5.40 -14.30
N GLY A 58 8.20 5.49 -14.56
CA GLY A 58 7.44 4.45 -15.23
C GLY A 58 6.67 3.50 -14.31
N ALA A 59 6.40 3.87 -13.06
CA ALA A 59 5.48 3.12 -12.21
C ALA A 59 4.04 3.20 -12.75
N ASP A 60 3.33 2.08 -12.67
CA ASP A 60 1.91 1.93 -13.06
C ASP A 60 0.98 1.94 -11.85
N MET A 61 1.49 1.62 -10.66
CA MET A 61 0.77 1.60 -9.39
C MET A 61 1.71 2.09 -8.27
N ILE A 62 1.15 2.70 -7.24
CA ILE A 62 1.90 3.20 -6.07
C ILE A 62 1.46 2.47 -4.81
N LEU A 63 2.42 1.93 -4.06
CA LEU A 63 2.22 1.30 -2.77
C LEU A 63 2.82 2.21 -1.68
N LEU A 64 1.98 2.67 -0.77
CA LEU A 64 2.39 3.49 0.37
C LEU A 64 2.91 2.60 1.50
N ASN A 65 4.19 2.71 1.84
CA ASN A 65 4.78 2.07 3.00
C ASN A 65 4.94 3.07 4.15
N VAL A 66 4.83 2.59 5.39
CA VAL A 66 4.79 3.41 6.62
C VAL A 66 3.57 4.38 6.64
N PHE A 67 2.52 4.06 5.89
CA PHE A 67 1.29 4.85 5.86
C PHE A 67 0.34 4.40 6.98
N ASP A 68 0.06 5.31 7.93
CA ASP A 68 -0.91 5.08 9.01
C ASP A 68 -2.25 5.71 8.63
N VAL A 69 -3.31 4.89 8.49
CA VAL A 69 -4.65 5.39 8.14
C VAL A 69 -5.25 6.30 9.22
N ASN A 70 -4.77 6.23 10.48
CA ASN A 70 -5.22 7.09 11.57
C ASN A 70 -4.46 8.43 11.62
N GLN A 71 -3.31 8.51 10.96
CA GLN A 71 -2.47 9.71 10.84
C GLN A 71 -1.97 9.83 9.39
N PRO A 72 -2.88 10.03 8.42
CA PRO A 72 -2.56 9.93 7.01
C PRO A 72 -1.73 11.13 6.55
N ILE A 73 -0.41 10.91 6.41
CA ILE A 73 0.55 11.88 5.90
C ILE A 73 1.31 11.31 4.69
N VAL A 74 1.67 12.19 3.76
CA VAL A 74 2.65 11.91 2.69
C VAL A 74 3.49 13.17 2.51
N VAL A 75 4.79 13.02 2.65
CA VAL A 75 5.75 14.13 2.50
C VAL A 75 5.65 14.71 1.09
N ALA A 76 5.65 16.04 1.00
CA ALA A 76 5.51 16.85 -0.21
C ALA A 76 4.16 16.75 -0.94
N ALA A 77 3.12 16.11 -0.35
CA ALA A 77 1.78 16.13 -0.95
C ALA A 77 1.12 17.52 -0.92
N TYR A 78 1.54 18.36 0.02
CA TYR A 78 1.08 19.74 0.19
C TYR A 78 2.24 20.69 0.35
N GLU A 79 2.05 21.93 -0.10
CA GLU A 79 3.06 22.99 0.03
C GLU A 79 3.48 23.20 1.49
N GLY A 80 4.78 23.35 1.74
CA GLY A 80 5.35 23.54 3.08
C GLY A 80 5.50 22.25 3.90
N GLN A 81 5.00 21.10 3.43
CA GLN A 81 5.07 19.81 4.11
C GLN A 81 6.16 18.91 3.52
N TYR A 82 7.41 19.34 3.61
CA TYR A 82 8.54 18.67 2.93
C TYR A 82 9.33 17.71 3.83
N THR A 83 8.94 17.55 5.08
CA THR A 83 9.48 16.54 6.02
C THR A 83 8.35 15.93 6.84
N ALA A 84 8.59 14.77 7.46
CA ALA A 84 7.57 14.12 8.28
C ALA A 84 7.08 15.02 9.43
N GLU A 85 7.98 15.82 10.02
CA GLU A 85 7.67 16.73 11.13
C GLU A 85 6.82 17.92 10.71
N THR A 86 6.88 18.32 9.44
CA THR A 86 6.07 19.43 8.90
C THR A 86 4.73 18.95 8.32
N CYS A 87 4.55 17.64 8.15
CA CYS A 87 3.29 17.09 7.66
C CYS A 87 2.17 17.19 8.70
N VAL A 88 0.98 17.53 8.22
CA VAL A 88 -0.25 17.53 9.01
C VAL A 88 -1.14 16.41 8.47
N PRO A 89 -1.64 15.49 9.33
CA PRO A 89 -2.55 14.45 8.90
C PRO A 89 -3.76 15.01 8.16
N ASN A 90 -4.08 14.41 7.03
CA ASN A 90 -5.18 14.87 6.18
C ASN A 90 -5.83 13.68 5.46
N ASP A 91 -7.11 13.46 5.72
CA ASP A 91 -7.88 12.36 5.13
C ASP A 91 -8.00 12.47 3.60
N GLU A 92 -7.79 13.64 3.01
CA GLU A 92 -7.79 13.86 1.56
C GLU A 92 -6.44 13.54 0.89
N VAL A 93 -5.40 13.13 1.62
CA VAL A 93 -4.04 12.96 1.07
C VAL A 93 -3.97 11.89 -0.03
N VAL A 94 -4.77 10.82 0.07
CA VAL A 94 -4.82 9.78 -0.98
C VAL A 94 -5.49 10.34 -2.25
N HIS A 95 -6.58 11.09 -2.11
CA HIS A 95 -7.20 11.77 -3.23
C HIS A 95 -6.25 12.77 -3.89
N ARG A 96 -5.52 13.54 -3.06
CA ARG A 96 -4.48 14.45 -3.55
C ARG A 96 -3.39 13.74 -4.33
N LEU A 97 -2.90 12.60 -3.86
CA LEU A 97 -1.93 11.79 -4.61
C LEU A 97 -2.50 11.30 -5.94
N LYS A 98 -3.75 10.83 -5.98
CA LYS A 98 -4.42 10.42 -7.22
C LYS A 98 -4.54 11.56 -8.22
N GLU A 99 -4.74 12.79 -7.77
CA GLU A 99 -4.71 13.97 -8.65
C GLU A 99 -3.31 14.22 -9.23
N LEU A 100 -2.27 14.12 -8.40
CA LEU A 100 -0.89 14.36 -8.80
C LEU A 100 -0.37 13.29 -9.78
N VAL A 101 -0.66 12.01 -9.51
CA VAL A 101 -0.06 10.93 -10.30
C VAL A 101 -1.02 10.26 -11.28
N GLY A 102 -2.33 10.28 -11.05
CA GLY A 102 -3.31 9.61 -11.90
C GLY A 102 -3.14 8.08 -11.96
N LEU A 103 -2.58 7.47 -10.92
CA LEU A 103 -2.32 6.03 -10.80
C LEU A 103 -3.14 5.42 -9.65
N PRO A 104 -3.38 4.10 -9.66
CA PRO A 104 -3.94 3.41 -8.50
C PRO A 104 -2.99 3.52 -7.29
N ILE A 105 -3.58 3.83 -6.12
CA ILE A 105 -2.84 4.00 -4.86
C ILE A 105 -3.29 2.93 -3.88
N GLY A 106 -2.34 2.24 -3.28
CA GLY A 106 -2.58 1.28 -2.19
C GLY A 106 -1.61 1.46 -1.03
N MET A 107 -1.77 0.64 0.01
CA MET A 107 -0.91 0.69 1.19
C MET A 107 -0.49 -0.69 1.66
N ASN A 108 0.65 -0.78 2.35
CA ASN A 108 1.03 -1.95 3.13
C ASN A 108 0.17 -2.04 4.39
N VAL A 109 -0.30 -3.24 4.70
CA VAL A 109 -1.02 -3.55 5.94
C VAL A 109 -0.41 -4.81 6.54
N GLU A 110 -0.07 -4.75 7.83
CA GLU A 110 0.69 -5.80 8.49
C GLU A 110 -0.16 -6.60 9.47
N PRO A 111 -0.41 -7.90 9.20
CA PRO A 111 -1.12 -8.80 10.13
C PRO A 111 -0.19 -9.27 11.25
N VAL A 112 0.14 -8.39 12.19
CA VAL A 112 1.12 -8.60 13.26
C VAL A 112 0.54 -9.42 14.41
N ASP A 113 1.32 -10.36 14.95
CA ASP A 113 1.11 -10.93 16.28
C ASP A 113 2.17 -10.36 17.25
N GLU A 114 1.70 -9.53 18.19
CA GLU A 114 2.56 -8.89 19.18
C GLU A 114 3.11 -9.84 20.25
N ASN A 115 2.51 -11.02 20.39
CA ASN A 115 2.92 -12.03 21.39
C ASN A 115 3.86 -13.10 20.80
N LEU A 116 4.14 -13.05 19.52
CA LEU A 116 5.00 -14.03 18.87
C LEU A 116 6.46 -13.81 19.28
N ASP A 117 7.15 -14.88 19.66
CA ASP A 117 8.61 -14.87 19.86
C ASP A 117 9.32 -14.68 18.52
N LEU A 118 10.22 -13.70 18.47
CA LEU A 118 10.95 -13.36 17.25
C LEU A 118 12.43 -13.71 17.37
N ALA A 119 13.02 -14.16 16.28
CA ALA A 119 14.46 -14.35 16.15
C ALA A 119 15.25 -13.04 16.02
N SER A 120 14.57 -11.91 15.85
CA SER A 120 15.14 -10.56 15.73
C SER A 120 14.49 -9.59 16.73
N THR A 121 15.08 -8.41 16.88
CA THR A 121 14.47 -7.32 17.67
C THR A 121 13.11 -6.95 17.09
N ARG A 122 12.09 -6.91 17.97
CA ARG A 122 10.74 -6.51 17.57
C ARG A 122 10.68 -5.04 17.17
N VAL A 123 10.07 -4.78 16.04
CA VAL A 123 9.69 -3.44 15.60
C VAL A 123 8.19 -3.27 15.85
N SER A 124 7.83 -2.34 16.72
CA SER A 124 6.43 -1.95 16.93
C SER A 124 5.98 -1.01 15.81
N ILE A 125 4.75 -1.18 15.36
CA ILE A 125 4.14 -0.33 14.35
C ILE A 125 2.84 0.28 14.85
N GLU A 126 2.44 1.37 14.25
CA GLU A 126 1.24 2.12 14.61
C GLU A 126 -0.03 1.30 14.31
N PRO A 127 -1.11 1.49 15.12
CA PRO A 127 -2.35 0.74 14.95
C PRO A 127 -2.98 0.84 13.55
N GLY A 128 -2.90 1.99 12.89
CA GLY A 128 -3.47 2.19 11.57
C GLY A 128 -2.68 1.53 10.42
N ARG A 129 -1.53 0.92 10.74
CA ARG A 129 -0.75 0.07 9.81
C ARG A 129 -1.02 -1.42 10.01
N LYS A 130 -1.61 -1.81 11.17
CA LYS A 130 -1.91 -3.21 11.49
C LYS A 130 -3.19 -3.66 10.79
N ALA A 131 -3.21 -4.92 10.36
CA ALA A 131 -4.39 -5.52 9.74
C ALA A 131 -5.54 -5.64 10.78
N SER A 132 -6.62 -4.93 10.54
CA SER A 132 -7.83 -4.97 11.35
C SER A 132 -9.04 -4.53 10.54
N ALA A 133 -10.25 -4.88 11.01
CA ALA A 133 -11.47 -4.41 10.38
C ALA A 133 -11.58 -2.87 10.37
N ALA A 134 -11.08 -2.20 11.41
CA ALA A 134 -11.05 -0.74 11.49
C ALA A 134 -10.11 -0.13 10.43
N THR A 135 -8.88 -0.67 10.33
CA THR A 135 -7.90 -0.24 9.32
C THR A 135 -8.45 -0.40 7.90
N PHE A 136 -9.09 -1.55 7.60
CA PHE A 136 -9.67 -1.81 6.27
C PHE A 136 -10.81 -0.86 5.92
N LYS A 137 -11.70 -0.56 6.88
CA LYS A 137 -12.78 0.42 6.69
C LYS A 137 -12.20 1.83 6.47
N LYS A 138 -11.23 2.23 7.28
CA LYS A 138 -10.59 3.54 7.13
C LYS A 138 -9.84 3.65 5.80
N ALA A 139 -9.23 2.56 5.32
CA ALA A 139 -8.60 2.50 4.00
C ALA A 139 -9.62 2.76 2.85
N ASN A 140 -10.86 2.23 2.97
CA ASN A 140 -11.94 2.57 2.03
C ASN A 140 -12.32 4.05 2.09
N GLU A 141 -12.49 4.60 3.31
CA GLU A 141 -12.85 6.01 3.52
C GLU A 141 -11.80 6.95 2.90
N LEU A 142 -10.52 6.62 3.01
CA LEU A 142 -9.42 7.36 2.41
C LEU A 142 -9.32 7.19 0.88
N GLY A 143 -10.08 6.25 0.31
CA GLY A 143 -10.13 6.03 -1.15
C GLY A 143 -8.97 5.22 -1.71
N LEU A 144 -8.37 4.31 -0.93
CA LEU A 144 -7.32 3.40 -1.41
C LEU A 144 -7.88 2.37 -2.40
N ASP A 145 -7.19 2.12 -3.51
CA ASP A 145 -7.61 1.18 -4.57
C ASP A 145 -7.23 -0.27 -4.24
N PHE A 146 -6.16 -0.46 -3.48
CA PHE A 146 -5.68 -1.78 -3.08
C PHE A 146 -4.94 -1.74 -1.74
N ILE A 147 -4.82 -2.91 -1.12
CA ILE A 147 -3.95 -3.15 0.04
C ILE A 147 -3.00 -4.30 -0.28
N LEU A 148 -1.79 -4.27 0.31
CA LEU A 148 -0.85 -5.38 0.32
C LEU A 148 -0.69 -5.91 1.74
N LEU A 149 -1.20 -7.10 2.00
CA LEU A 149 -0.99 -7.83 3.25
C LEU A 149 0.41 -8.46 3.22
N THR A 150 1.32 -7.91 4.01
CA THR A 150 2.72 -8.31 4.06
C THR A 150 3.31 -8.09 5.45
N GLY A 151 4.57 -8.45 5.66
CA GLY A 151 5.30 -8.16 6.89
C GLY A 151 6.59 -7.45 6.59
N ASN A 152 6.87 -6.38 7.31
CA ASN A 152 8.16 -5.72 7.33
C ASN A 152 9.14 -6.46 8.29
N PRO A 153 10.45 -6.20 8.20
CA PRO A 153 11.44 -6.83 9.09
C PRO A 153 11.10 -6.60 10.57
N GLY A 154 11.14 -7.66 11.37
CA GLY A 154 10.96 -7.60 12.82
C GLY A 154 9.54 -7.29 13.31
N THR A 155 8.52 -7.36 12.48
CA THR A 155 7.12 -7.02 12.85
C THR A 155 6.31 -8.21 13.35
N GLY A 156 6.75 -9.46 13.12
CA GLY A 156 6.07 -10.65 13.62
C GLY A 156 4.87 -11.07 12.80
N VAL A 157 5.04 -11.19 11.48
CA VAL A 157 4.00 -11.62 10.54
C VAL A 157 4.26 -13.05 10.10
N THR A 158 3.30 -13.95 10.33
CA THR A 158 3.33 -15.34 9.87
C THR A 158 2.50 -15.55 8.61
N ASN A 159 2.75 -16.63 7.88
CA ASN A 159 1.97 -17.01 6.70
C ASN A 159 0.50 -17.25 7.05
N ASP A 160 0.23 -17.88 8.19
CA ASP A 160 -1.13 -18.09 8.70
C ASP A 160 -1.86 -16.77 9.00
N LEU A 161 -1.15 -15.79 9.56
CA LEU A 161 -1.73 -14.46 9.83
C LEU A 161 -2.07 -13.75 8.53
N ILE A 162 -1.24 -13.84 7.51
CA ILE A 162 -1.53 -13.30 6.18
C ILE A 162 -2.82 -13.95 5.65
N ALA A 163 -2.91 -15.28 5.65
CA ALA A 163 -4.07 -16.01 5.14
C ALA A 163 -5.38 -15.65 5.89
N LYS A 164 -5.34 -15.60 7.23
CA LYS A 164 -6.47 -15.17 8.07
C LYS A 164 -6.92 -13.74 7.75
N ASN A 165 -5.96 -12.84 7.56
CA ASN A 165 -6.26 -11.43 7.29
C ASN A 165 -6.71 -11.17 5.84
N VAL A 166 -6.36 -12.02 4.86
CA VAL A 166 -7.00 -12.02 3.55
C VAL A 166 -8.52 -12.26 3.68
N ALA A 167 -8.92 -13.25 4.50
CA ALA A 167 -10.33 -13.52 4.74
C ALA A 167 -11.05 -12.38 5.48
N LEU A 168 -10.37 -11.70 6.40
CA LEU A 168 -10.89 -10.52 7.10
C LEU A 168 -11.00 -9.31 6.14
N ALA A 169 -9.98 -9.06 5.35
CA ALA A 169 -9.95 -7.97 4.38
C ALA A 169 -11.07 -8.09 3.34
N LYS A 170 -11.36 -9.30 2.84
CA LYS A 170 -12.49 -9.56 1.93
C LYS A 170 -13.86 -9.15 2.47
N LYS A 171 -14.01 -9.01 3.78
CA LYS A 171 -15.27 -8.60 4.42
C LYS A 171 -15.35 -7.09 4.67
N HIS A 172 -14.24 -6.39 4.67
CA HIS A 172 -14.16 -5.01 5.16
C HIS A 172 -13.44 -4.04 4.23
N PHE A 173 -12.80 -4.53 3.16
CA PHE A 173 -12.13 -3.71 2.17
C PHE A 173 -12.73 -3.93 0.77
N ASP A 174 -13.08 -2.84 0.12
CA ASP A 174 -13.76 -2.86 -1.18
C ASP A 174 -12.80 -2.90 -2.37
N GLY A 175 -11.52 -2.55 -2.16
CA GLY A 175 -10.48 -2.54 -3.19
C GLY A 175 -9.83 -3.91 -3.44
N ILE A 176 -8.77 -3.94 -4.25
CA ILE A 176 -8.00 -5.14 -4.55
C ILE A 176 -7.16 -5.54 -3.35
N ILE A 177 -7.13 -6.84 -3.03
CA ILE A 177 -6.30 -7.40 -1.97
C ILE A 177 -5.15 -8.16 -2.62
N ILE A 178 -3.93 -7.70 -2.31
CA ILE A 178 -2.68 -8.37 -2.66
C ILE A 178 -2.12 -8.96 -1.37
N ALA A 179 -1.53 -10.13 -1.42
CA ALA A 179 -0.89 -10.76 -0.27
C ALA A 179 0.43 -11.40 -0.68
N GLY A 180 1.42 -11.27 0.19
CA GLY A 180 2.74 -11.86 -0.02
C GLY A 180 3.65 -11.59 1.17
N LYS A 181 4.75 -12.34 1.26
CA LYS A 181 5.75 -12.19 2.32
C LYS A 181 7.12 -12.05 1.68
N MET A 182 7.66 -10.84 1.68
CA MET A 182 8.96 -10.55 1.07
C MET A 182 10.15 -10.86 2.00
N HIS A 183 9.90 -10.88 3.33
CA HIS A 183 10.90 -11.17 4.36
C HIS A 183 10.34 -12.13 5.40
N SER A 184 11.22 -12.68 6.24
CA SER A 184 10.80 -13.53 7.37
C SER A 184 9.99 -12.77 8.44
N SER A 185 10.03 -11.44 8.46
CA SER A 185 9.40 -10.58 9.48
C SER A 185 9.83 -10.88 10.92
N GLY A 186 11.01 -11.49 11.08
CA GLY A 186 11.56 -11.92 12.36
C GLY A 186 11.09 -13.30 12.83
N VAL A 187 10.27 -14.00 12.05
CA VAL A 187 9.79 -15.35 12.34
C VAL A 187 10.59 -16.41 11.54
N ASP A 188 10.71 -17.63 12.11
CA ASP A 188 11.36 -18.76 11.42
C ASP A 188 10.35 -19.48 10.52
N GLU A 189 10.00 -18.83 9.44
CA GLU A 189 9.09 -19.36 8.41
C GLU A 189 9.62 -19.05 7.00
N PRO A 190 9.39 -19.93 6.02
CA PRO A 190 9.71 -19.64 4.64
C PRO A 190 8.85 -18.49 4.10
N VAL A 191 9.37 -17.82 3.09
CA VAL A 191 8.57 -16.88 2.28
C VAL A 191 7.46 -17.66 1.58
N VAL A 192 6.24 -17.07 1.51
CA VAL A 192 5.09 -17.69 0.84
C VAL A 192 5.44 -18.05 -0.61
N SER A 193 5.21 -19.29 -0.99
CA SER A 193 5.37 -19.77 -2.37
C SER A 193 4.02 -19.83 -3.09
N LEU A 194 4.05 -19.93 -4.42
CA LEU A 194 2.83 -20.13 -5.23
C LEU A 194 2.09 -21.44 -4.93
N LYS A 195 2.67 -22.33 -4.12
CA LYS A 195 2.08 -23.62 -3.72
C LYS A 195 1.55 -23.62 -2.28
N SER A 196 1.66 -22.51 -1.56
CA SER A 196 1.19 -22.35 -0.19
C SER A 196 -0.15 -21.64 -0.10
#